data_af9fed677765715d3d5103eb17a6a860
#
_entry.id   af9fed677765715d3d5103eb17a6a860
#
_cell.length_a   1.000
_cell.length_b   1.000
_cell.length_c   1.000
_cell.angle_alpha   90.00
_cell.angle_beta   90.00
_cell.angle_gamma   90.00
#
_symmetry.space_group_name_H-M   'P 1'
#
loop_
_entity.id
_entity.type
_entity.pdbx_description
1 polymer ?
#
loop_
_entity_poly.entity_id
_entity_poly.type
_entity_poly.pdbx_seq_one_letter_code
_entity_poly.pdbx_strand_id
1 'polypeptide(L)'
;MIAGVQAISGTLQGVTQLHIMKRTQALFSKECKRLLRRMPPIGRDNKKGLLLLLLAAFGLCWMHYKSDPKPVRTSIVHLFEWRWTDVADECERYLAPNGFAGVQVSPPNENLVIMTPWRPWWERYQPISYKLCSRSGNENEFRDMVTRCNNVGINIFVDAVINHMCGSGAGSGHRGTCESYFNAGVRYFPAVPYFTFDFNDRICKTPSGDIENYSDPIQVRNCRLSGLVDLAQSREDVRSKIAGYMNHLIDLGVAGFRIDASKHIWPKDINAILSKVNNLNTRWFTKGSRPFIYQEVGESNNDLIMSLGENWSLMPSDKAIVFVDNHDNQRGHGAGGASIFTFWNPRLYKMAVGFMLAHPYGFTRIISSYRWPRDIQHGKDLNDWVGPPSNSDGTIKPVTINPDGSCGNGWVCEHRWTQIRNMVIF
;
A
#
# COMPACT_ATOMS: atom_id res chain seq x y z
N MET A 1 -9.08 -17.50 2.05
CA MET A 1 -8.88 -17.10 0.65
C MET A 1 -8.52 -15.64 0.46
N ILE A 2 -8.80 -14.77 1.40
CA ILE A 2 -8.31 -13.37 1.45
C ILE A 2 -7.38 -13.26 2.64
N ALA A 3 -6.12 -12.94 2.36
CA ALA A 3 -5.03 -13.14 3.31
C ALA A 3 -4.70 -11.93 4.18
N GLY A 4 -5.38 -10.82 4.01
CA GLY A 4 -5.07 -9.66 4.84
C GLY A 4 -6.07 -8.51 4.73
N VAL A 5 -6.33 -7.89 5.86
CA VAL A 5 -7.06 -6.62 5.99
C VAL A 5 -6.17 -5.65 6.74
N GLN A 6 -5.94 -4.48 6.18
CA GLN A 6 -5.21 -3.41 6.85
C GLN A 6 -6.16 -2.28 7.25
N ALA A 7 -5.96 -1.73 8.46
CA ALA A 7 -6.79 -0.65 8.98
C ALA A 7 -6.45 0.70 8.32
N ILE A 8 -7.49 1.45 7.97
CA ILE A 8 -7.38 2.81 7.47
C ILE A 8 -7.75 3.78 8.60
N SER A 9 -6.89 4.72 8.93
CA SER A 9 -7.18 5.82 9.84
C SER A 9 -7.29 7.13 9.08
N GLY A 10 -8.41 7.81 9.20
CA GLY A 10 -8.68 9.10 8.59
C GLY A 10 -10.06 9.18 7.94
N THR A 11 -10.67 10.36 7.98
CA THR A 11 -11.93 10.65 7.30
C THR A 11 -11.66 10.91 5.82
N LEU A 12 -12.02 9.97 4.97
CA LEU A 12 -11.93 10.11 3.53
C LEU A 12 -13.07 11.00 3.00
N GLN A 13 -12.77 12.21 2.57
CA GLN A 13 -13.73 12.98 1.75
C GLN A 13 -14.11 12.25 0.44
N GLY A 14 -13.24 11.33 -0.03
CA GLY A 14 -13.53 10.49 -1.22
C GLY A 14 -14.61 9.42 -0.98
N VAL A 15 -14.78 8.91 0.25
CA VAL A 15 -15.80 7.91 0.57
C VAL A 15 -17.20 8.52 0.58
N THR A 16 -17.31 9.80 0.93
CA THR A 16 -18.56 10.55 0.81
C THR A 16 -19.05 10.59 -0.64
N GLN A 17 -18.15 10.62 -1.62
CA GLN A 17 -18.52 10.56 -3.05
C GLN A 17 -19.07 9.19 -3.46
N LEU A 18 -18.54 8.08 -2.95
CA LEU A 18 -19.07 6.75 -3.29
C LEU A 18 -20.48 6.53 -2.70
N HIS A 19 -20.73 7.01 -1.48
CA HIS A 19 -22.08 7.00 -0.87
C HIS A 19 -23.04 7.95 -1.60
N ILE A 20 -22.56 9.11 -2.02
CA ILE A 20 -23.29 10.06 -2.84
C ILE A 20 -23.60 9.45 -4.21
N MET A 21 -22.65 8.75 -4.86
CA MET A 21 -22.88 8.11 -6.16
C MET A 21 -23.91 6.97 -6.09
N LYS A 22 -23.85 6.09 -5.08
CA LYS A 22 -24.89 5.05 -4.88
C LYS A 22 -26.26 5.66 -4.58
N ARG A 23 -26.33 6.74 -3.80
CA ARG A 23 -27.58 7.49 -3.58
C ARG A 23 -28.04 8.23 -4.83
N THR A 24 -27.13 8.80 -5.60
CA THR A 24 -27.44 9.50 -6.85
C THR A 24 -27.95 8.52 -7.90
N GLN A 25 -27.36 7.35 -8.02
CA GLN A 25 -27.80 6.29 -8.94
C GLN A 25 -29.18 5.74 -8.55
N ALA A 26 -29.47 5.57 -7.25
CA ALA A 26 -30.78 5.18 -6.74
C ALA A 26 -31.82 6.31 -6.89
N LEU A 27 -31.43 7.56 -6.68
CA LEU A 27 -32.25 8.74 -6.90
C LEU A 27 -32.54 8.96 -8.40
N PHE A 28 -31.53 8.76 -9.26
CA PHE A 28 -31.65 8.88 -10.71
C PHE A 28 -32.61 7.81 -11.29
N SER A 29 -32.52 6.57 -10.85
CA SER A 29 -33.50 5.52 -11.21
C SER A 29 -34.92 5.87 -10.73
N LYS A 30 -35.05 6.54 -9.58
CA LYS A 30 -36.33 7.04 -9.06
C LYS A 30 -36.86 8.24 -9.87
N GLU A 31 -35.99 9.16 -10.25
CA GLU A 31 -36.35 10.38 -11.00
C GLU A 31 -36.72 10.03 -12.46
N CYS A 32 -36.00 9.12 -13.11
CA CYS A 32 -36.35 8.58 -14.43
C CYS A 32 -37.73 7.88 -14.42
N LYS A 33 -38.00 7.07 -13.38
CA LYS A 33 -39.33 6.46 -13.16
C LYS A 33 -40.40 7.50 -12.86
N ARG A 34 -40.06 8.60 -12.20
CA ARG A 34 -40.99 9.69 -11.86
C ARG A 34 -41.34 10.55 -13.08
N LEU A 35 -40.37 10.80 -13.96
CA LEU A 35 -40.58 11.51 -15.24
C LEU A 35 -41.44 10.68 -16.19
N LEU A 36 -41.19 9.37 -16.32
CA LEU A 36 -41.99 8.44 -17.12
C LEU A 36 -43.45 8.37 -16.61
N ARG A 37 -43.70 8.49 -15.29
CA ARG A 37 -45.07 8.50 -14.70
C ARG A 37 -45.78 9.82 -14.84
N ARG A 38 -45.13 10.93 -15.16
CA ARG A 38 -45.72 12.27 -15.36
C ARG A 38 -46.01 12.61 -16.80
N MET A 39 -45.71 11.72 -17.75
CA MET A 39 -46.08 11.91 -19.14
C MET A 39 -47.62 11.80 -19.30
N PRO A 40 -48.25 12.78 -19.96
CA PRO A 40 -49.69 12.69 -20.18
C PRO A 40 -50.04 11.49 -21.07
N PRO A 41 -51.22 10.89 -20.94
CA PRO A 41 -51.63 9.77 -21.78
C PRO A 41 -51.68 10.23 -23.23
N ILE A 42 -50.81 9.66 -24.05
CA ILE A 42 -50.73 9.98 -25.48
C ILE A 42 -51.78 9.17 -26.22
N GLY A 43 -52.69 9.88 -26.93
CA GLY A 43 -53.75 9.27 -27.69
C GLY A 43 -53.20 8.26 -28.74
N ARG A 44 -54.00 7.23 -29.04
CA ARG A 44 -53.60 6.08 -29.89
C ARG A 44 -53.17 6.43 -31.33
N ASP A 45 -53.43 7.65 -31.79
CA ASP A 45 -53.22 8.02 -33.20
C ASP A 45 -51.87 8.69 -33.52
N ASN A 46 -51.01 8.92 -32.52
CA ASN A 46 -49.71 9.61 -32.78
C ASN A 46 -48.47 8.74 -32.48
N LYS A 47 -48.41 7.58 -33.14
CA LYS A 47 -47.30 6.64 -32.98
C LYS A 47 -45.93 7.23 -33.38
N LYS A 48 -45.88 8.22 -34.28
CA LYS A 48 -44.64 8.91 -34.66
C LYS A 48 -44.16 9.86 -33.57
N GLY A 49 -45.08 10.58 -32.90
CA GLY A 49 -44.74 11.46 -31.79
C GLY A 49 -44.24 10.67 -30.55
N LEU A 50 -44.83 9.50 -30.27
CA LEU A 50 -44.36 8.62 -29.19
C LEU A 50 -42.97 8.07 -29.46
N LEU A 51 -42.67 7.66 -30.70
CA LEU A 51 -41.35 7.17 -31.10
C LEU A 51 -40.29 8.25 -30.97
N LEU A 52 -40.60 9.50 -31.39
CA LEU A 52 -39.67 10.64 -31.24
C LEU A 52 -39.41 10.99 -29.78
N LEU A 53 -40.42 10.95 -28.92
CA LEU A 53 -40.25 11.18 -27.47
C LEU A 53 -39.45 10.06 -26.81
N LEU A 54 -39.64 8.82 -27.21
CA LEU A 54 -38.85 7.69 -26.71
C LEU A 54 -37.39 7.76 -27.21
N LEU A 55 -37.16 8.17 -28.45
CA LEU A 55 -35.80 8.38 -28.99
C LEU A 55 -35.12 9.60 -28.34
N ALA A 56 -35.84 10.69 -28.03
CA ALA A 56 -35.30 11.83 -27.32
C ALA A 56 -34.99 11.48 -25.85
N ALA A 57 -35.87 10.74 -25.17
CA ALA A 57 -35.62 10.23 -23.81
C ALA A 57 -34.44 9.27 -23.76
N PHE A 58 -34.32 8.38 -24.78
CA PHE A 58 -33.19 7.47 -24.91
C PHE A 58 -31.90 8.22 -25.24
N GLY A 59 -31.95 9.23 -26.09
CA GLY A 59 -30.81 10.12 -26.39
C GLY A 59 -30.34 10.93 -25.19
N LEU A 60 -31.27 11.44 -24.38
CA LEU A 60 -30.95 12.15 -23.13
C LEU A 60 -30.39 11.19 -22.07
N CYS A 61 -30.92 9.99 -21.93
CA CYS A 61 -30.37 8.93 -21.09
C CYS A 61 -28.98 8.49 -21.58
N TRP A 62 -28.78 8.37 -22.90
CA TRP A 62 -27.48 8.01 -23.48
C TRP A 62 -26.44 9.11 -23.32
N MET A 63 -26.81 10.39 -23.51
CA MET A 63 -25.90 11.51 -23.26
C MET A 63 -25.53 11.62 -21.78
N HIS A 64 -26.46 11.37 -20.86
CA HIS A 64 -26.16 11.31 -19.43
C HIS A 64 -25.30 10.09 -19.05
N TYR A 65 -25.51 8.94 -19.72
CA TYR A 65 -24.70 7.74 -19.53
C TYR A 65 -23.25 7.95 -20.05
N LYS A 66 -23.05 8.75 -21.12
CA LYS A 66 -21.71 9.12 -21.61
C LYS A 66 -21.02 10.22 -20.81
N SER A 67 -21.74 10.94 -19.95
CA SER A 67 -21.19 11.93 -19.03
C SER A 67 -20.93 11.36 -17.64
N ASP A 68 -20.94 10.03 -17.48
CA ASP A 68 -20.56 9.38 -16.22
C ASP A 68 -19.15 9.82 -15.83
N PRO A 69 -18.97 10.32 -14.60
CA PRO A 69 -17.64 10.61 -14.09
C PRO A 69 -16.80 9.32 -14.22
N LYS A 70 -15.55 9.45 -14.66
CA LYS A 70 -14.62 8.32 -14.77
C LYS A 70 -14.78 7.43 -13.55
N PRO A 71 -14.87 6.10 -13.70
CA PRO A 71 -15.07 5.21 -12.58
C PRO A 71 -14.04 5.52 -11.49
N VAL A 72 -14.50 5.61 -10.25
CA VAL A 72 -13.60 5.91 -9.11
C VAL A 72 -12.59 4.78 -9.04
N ARG A 73 -11.34 5.07 -9.35
CA ARG A 73 -10.25 4.10 -9.27
C ARG A 73 -10.04 3.74 -7.80
N THR A 74 -10.08 2.46 -7.46
CA THR A 74 -9.98 1.96 -6.08
C THR A 74 -8.85 0.98 -5.87
N SER A 75 -8.26 0.43 -6.93
CA SER A 75 -7.23 -0.60 -6.84
C SER A 75 -5.83 0.00 -6.78
N ILE A 76 -5.07 -0.36 -5.75
CA ILE A 76 -3.66 -0.02 -5.55
C ILE A 76 -2.82 -1.23 -6.00
N VAL A 77 -1.68 -0.97 -6.64
CA VAL A 77 -0.67 -2.00 -6.88
C VAL A 77 0.56 -1.74 -6.01
N HIS A 78 1.05 -2.77 -5.30
CA HIS A 78 2.33 -2.72 -4.62
C HIS A 78 3.42 -3.20 -5.60
N LEU A 79 4.16 -2.25 -6.18
CA LEU A 79 5.32 -2.55 -7.03
C LEU A 79 6.53 -2.83 -6.14
N PHE A 80 6.56 -4.06 -5.60
CA PHE A 80 7.50 -4.47 -4.56
C PHE A 80 8.94 -4.48 -5.09
N GLU A 81 9.82 -3.69 -4.48
CA GLU A 81 11.24 -3.58 -4.78
C GLU A 81 11.60 -2.97 -6.16
N TRP A 82 10.64 -2.39 -6.86
CA TRP A 82 10.92 -1.77 -8.17
C TRP A 82 11.80 -0.52 -8.03
N ARG A 83 12.61 -0.24 -9.08
CA ARG A 83 13.34 1.03 -9.18
C ARG A 83 12.36 2.18 -9.45
N TRP A 84 12.71 3.36 -8.98
CA TRP A 84 11.83 4.54 -9.15
C TRP A 84 11.57 4.86 -10.61
N THR A 85 12.60 4.72 -11.47
CA THR A 85 12.48 4.91 -12.92
C THR A 85 11.48 3.93 -13.56
N ASP A 86 11.53 2.64 -13.18
CA ASP A 86 10.61 1.63 -13.70
C ASP A 86 9.16 1.87 -13.22
N VAL A 87 8.98 2.35 -11.97
CA VAL A 87 7.66 2.74 -11.43
C VAL A 87 7.08 3.91 -12.22
N ALA A 88 7.89 4.94 -12.50
CA ALA A 88 7.47 6.10 -13.29
C ALA A 88 6.97 5.69 -14.69
N ASP A 89 7.77 4.87 -15.37
CA ASP A 89 7.42 4.34 -16.69
C ASP A 89 6.14 3.50 -16.64
N GLU A 90 5.95 2.70 -15.59
CA GLU A 90 4.77 1.86 -15.41
C GLU A 90 3.51 2.68 -15.14
N CYS A 91 3.62 3.77 -14.38
CA CYS A 91 2.51 4.70 -14.16
C CYS A 91 1.96 5.22 -15.49
N GLU A 92 2.85 5.65 -16.41
CA GLU A 92 2.49 6.27 -17.68
C GLU A 92 2.02 5.25 -18.71
N ARG A 93 2.81 4.20 -18.93
CA ARG A 93 2.57 3.23 -20.01
C ARG A 93 1.45 2.23 -19.70
N TYR A 94 1.19 1.95 -18.43
CA TYR A 94 0.31 0.84 -18.08
C TYR A 94 -0.75 1.17 -17.02
N LEU A 95 -0.37 1.68 -15.84
CA LEU A 95 -1.31 1.79 -14.73
C LEU A 95 -2.41 2.82 -15.00
N ALA A 96 -2.06 3.99 -15.51
CA ALA A 96 -3.02 5.04 -15.82
C ALA A 96 -4.03 4.62 -16.91
N PRO A 97 -3.60 4.02 -18.04
CA PRO A 97 -4.54 3.51 -19.04
C PRO A 97 -5.44 2.36 -18.56
N ASN A 98 -4.98 1.56 -17.58
CA ASN A 98 -5.70 0.39 -17.07
C ASN A 98 -6.45 0.63 -15.75
N GLY A 99 -6.73 1.89 -15.38
CA GLY A 99 -7.68 2.22 -14.32
C GLY A 99 -7.18 2.02 -12.88
N PHE A 100 -5.88 1.84 -12.65
CA PHE A 100 -5.33 1.79 -11.30
C PHE A 100 -5.45 3.13 -10.59
N ALA A 101 -5.65 3.10 -9.26
CA ALA A 101 -5.74 4.28 -8.41
C ALA A 101 -4.37 4.81 -7.99
N GLY A 102 -3.43 3.90 -7.75
CA GLY A 102 -2.12 4.28 -7.26
C GLY A 102 -1.16 3.11 -7.07
N VAL A 103 0.02 3.46 -6.63
CA VAL A 103 1.14 2.54 -6.37
C VAL A 103 1.56 2.65 -4.91
N GLN A 104 1.64 1.52 -4.21
CA GLN A 104 2.44 1.40 -3.01
C GLN A 104 3.88 1.10 -3.43
N VAL A 105 4.83 1.88 -2.92
CA VAL A 105 6.27 1.66 -3.13
C VAL A 105 6.92 1.14 -1.85
N SER A 106 7.99 0.35 -2.01
CA SER A 106 8.83 -0.11 -0.89
C SER A 106 9.49 1.09 -0.18
N PRO A 107 9.92 0.95 1.09
CA PRO A 107 10.47 2.05 1.88
C PRO A 107 11.54 2.83 1.12
N PRO A 108 11.41 4.15 0.92
CA PRO A 108 12.35 4.95 0.13
C PRO A 108 13.56 5.43 0.93
N ASN A 109 13.48 5.37 2.24
CA ASN A 109 14.49 5.90 3.15
C ASN A 109 15.75 5.03 3.20
N GLU A 110 16.86 5.63 3.60
CA GLU A 110 18.12 4.95 3.83
C GLU A 110 17.99 3.78 4.80
N ASN A 111 18.47 2.63 4.40
CA ASN A 111 18.44 1.39 5.17
C ASN A 111 19.82 0.75 5.30
N LEU A 112 19.95 -0.18 6.24
CA LEU A 112 21.14 -1.00 6.42
C LEU A 112 21.39 -1.84 5.17
N VAL A 113 22.65 -1.89 4.72
CA VAL A 113 23.12 -2.82 3.67
C VAL A 113 23.57 -4.12 4.34
N ILE A 114 22.91 -5.23 3.99
CA ILE A 114 23.17 -6.56 4.56
C ILE A 114 23.83 -7.44 3.50
N MET A 115 24.97 -8.03 3.86
CA MET A 115 25.75 -8.87 2.95
C MET A 115 25.67 -10.35 3.30
N THR A 116 25.11 -10.71 4.47
CA THR A 116 24.90 -12.10 4.91
C THR A 116 23.58 -12.21 5.65
N PRO A 117 22.52 -12.81 5.06
CA PRO A 117 22.47 -13.25 3.64
C PRO A 117 22.59 -12.08 2.68
N TRP A 118 22.91 -12.33 1.41
CA TRP A 118 23.26 -11.27 0.46
C TRP A 118 22.04 -10.46 0.04
N ARG A 119 22.03 -9.15 0.45
CA ARG A 119 21.03 -8.14 0.03
C ARG A 119 19.57 -8.62 0.15
N PRO A 120 19.12 -9.09 1.33
CA PRO A 120 17.78 -9.60 1.51
C PRO A 120 16.72 -8.50 1.31
N TRP A 121 15.49 -8.89 0.91
CA TRP A 121 14.41 -7.90 0.71
C TRP A 121 14.09 -7.12 1.99
N TRP A 122 14.16 -7.76 3.15
CA TRP A 122 13.85 -7.15 4.45
C TRP A 122 14.93 -6.18 4.96
N GLU A 123 16.07 -6.00 4.28
CA GLU A 123 17.02 -4.93 4.63
C GLU A 123 16.38 -3.53 4.53
N ARG A 124 15.34 -3.36 3.66
CA ARG A 124 14.57 -2.12 3.49
C ARG A 124 13.81 -1.72 4.76
N TYR A 125 13.52 -2.70 5.62
CA TYR A 125 12.83 -2.52 6.89
C TYR A 125 13.80 -2.31 8.06
N GLN A 126 15.05 -1.95 7.79
CA GLN A 126 16.07 -1.60 8.78
C GLN A 126 16.60 -0.17 8.55
N PRO A 127 15.85 0.87 8.92
CA PRO A 127 16.24 2.26 8.70
C PRO A 127 17.55 2.64 9.39
N ILE A 128 18.34 3.46 8.69
CA ILE A 128 19.55 4.15 9.22
C ILE A 128 19.29 5.65 9.31
N SER A 129 18.56 6.20 8.35
CA SER A 129 18.12 7.60 8.37
C SER A 129 16.83 7.76 7.54
N TYR A 130 16.33 9.00 7.49
CA TYR A 130 15.19 9.37 6.64
C TYR A 130 15.59 10.04 5.32
N LYS A 131 16.88 9.97 4.95
CA LYS A 131 17.32 10.38 3.61
C LYS A 131 16.71 9.47 2.55
N LEU A 132 16.24 10.02 1.45
CA LEU A 132 15.61 9.25 0.37
C LEU A 132 16.69 8.68 -0.55
N CYS A 133 17.23 7.53 -0.18
CA CYS A 133 18.29 6.84 -0.90
C CYS A 133 18.26 5.36 -0.53
N SER A 134 17.88 4.55 -1.47
CA SER A 134 17.74 3.11 -1.32
C SER A 134 18.20 2.42 -2.60
N ARG A 135 18.18 1.10 -2.65
CA ARG A 135 18.48 0.38 -3.90
C ARG A 135 17.46 0.60 -5.03
N SER A 136 16.29 1.18 -4.74
CA SER A 136 15.32 1.59 -5.77
C SER A 136 15.70 2.90 -6.45
N GLY A 137 16.58 3.70 -5.86
CA GLY A 137 17.06 4.97 -6.41
C GLY A 137 17.24 6.05 -5.34
N ASN A 138 17.72 7.22 -5.78
CA ASN A 138 17.96 8.41 -4.97
C ASN A 138 16.72 9.34 -4.93
N GLU A 139 16.83 10.46 -4.19
CA GLU A 139 15.73 11.42 -4.02
C GLU A 139 15.29 12.10 -5.32
N ASN A 140 16.22 12.37 -6.25
CA ASN A 140 15.85 13.00 -7.52
C ASN A 140 15.03 12.05 -8.38
N GLU A 141 15.40 10.78 -8.43
CA GLU A 141 14.64 9.73 -9.13
C GLU A 141 13.29 9.48 -8.46
N PHE A 142 13.23 9.52 -7.11
CA PHE A 142 11.97 9.41 -6.37
C PHE A 142 11.04 10.59 -6.68
N ARG A 143 11.56 11.82 -6.69
CA ARG A 143 10.81 13.04 -7.04
C ARG A 143 10.28 13.01 -8.46
N ASP A 144 11.10 12.55 -9.42
CA ASP A 144 10.70 12.37 -10.82
C ASP A 144 9.56 11.34 -10.91
N MET A 145 9.71 10.19 -10.29
CA MET A 145 8.67 9.15 -10.23
C MET A 145 7.35 9.70 -9.69
N VAL A 146 7.37 10.36 -8.53
CA VAL A 146 6.15 10.92 -7.92
C VAL A 146 5.50 11.95 -8.84
N THR A 147 6.31 12.81 -9.46
CA THR A 147 5.82 13.84 -10.39
C THR A 147 5.16 13.21 -11.61
N ARG A 148 5.82 12.26 -12.26
CA ARG A 148 5.32 11.59 -13.47
C ARG A 148 4.06 10.79 -13.19
N CYS A 149 4.02 10.03 -12.09
CA CYS A 149 2.83 9.27 -11.69
C CYS A 149 1.63 10.20 -11.41
N ASN A 150 1.82 11.26 -10.62
CA ASN A 150 0.76 12.22 -10.33
C ASN A 150 0.23 12.92 -11.60
N ASN A 151 1.09 13.26 -12.55
CA ASN A 151 0.71 13.90 -13.81
C ASN A 151 -0.25 13.04 -14.65
N VAL A 152 -0.20 11.71 -14.51
CA VAL A 152 -1.13 10.78 -15.18
C VAL A 152 -2.24 10.27 -14.25
N GLY A 153 -2.38 10.87 -13.04
CA GLY A 153 -3.43 10.56 -12.09
C GLY A 153 -3.23 9.25 -11.33
N ILE A 154 -1.99 8.81 -11.16
CA ILE A 154 -1.59 7.67 -10.32
C ILE A 154 -0.98 8.20 -9.02
N ASN A 155 -1.63 7.91 -7.91
CA ASN A 155 -1.19 8.32 -6.58
C ASN A 155 -0.04 7.43 -6.07
N ILE A 156 0.93 8.02 -5.38
CA ILE A 156 2.01 7.27 -4.73
C ILE A 156 1.75 7.15 -3.24
N PHE A 157 1.81 5.91 -2.73
CA PHE A 157 1.72 5.57 -1.33
C PHE A 157 3.04 4.98 -0.86
N VAL A 158 3.61 5.55 0.19
CA VAL A 158 4.93 5.14 0.71
C VAL A 158 4.76 4.14 1.85
N ASP A 159 5.54 3.08 1.83
CA ASP A 159 5.72 2.19 2.97
C ASP A 159 6.63 2.88 4.00
N ALA A 160 6.05 3.37 5.08
CA ALA A 160 6.71 4.19 6.08
C ALA A 160 7.12 3.35 7.29
N VAL A 161 8.40 3.04 7.39
CA VAL A 161 9.00 2.34 8.53
C VAL A 161 9.35 3.36 9.60
N ILE A 162 8.45 3.53 10.57
CA ILE A 162 8.55 4.56 11.62
C ILE A 162 8.47 4.01 13.05
N ASN A 163 8.32 2.70 13.18
CA ASN A 163 8.33 2.03 14.49
C ASN A 163 9.73 1.91 15.08
N HIS A 164 10.73 1.68 14.24
CA HIS A 164 12.07 1.26 14.66
C HIS A 164 13.15 1.76 13.70
N MET A 165 14.40 1.62 14.10
CA MET A 165 15.59 1.71 13.26
C MET A 165 16.14 0.29 12.98
N CYS A 166 17.39 0.16 12.54
CA CYS A 166 17.98 -1.15 12.21
C CYS A 166 18.12 -2.08 13.43
N GLY A 167 18.49 -3.32 13.20
CA GLY A 167 18.69 -4.32 14.26
C GLY A 167 19.76 -3.90 15.27
N SER A 168 19.53 -4.21 16.55
CA SER A 168 20.46 -3.90 17.67
C SER A 168 21.84 -4.54 17.47
N GLY A 169 21.89 -5.69 16.76
CA GLY A 169 23.13 -6.39 16.39
C GLY A 169 23.81 -5.88 15.13
N ALA A 170 23.29 -4.82 14.48
CA ALA A 170 23.87 -4.30 13.23
C ALA A 170 25.28 -3.68 13.39
N GLY A 171 25.74 -3.48 14.65
CA GLY A 171 27.04 -2.88 14.91
C GLY A 171 27.10 -1.37 14.63
N SER A 172 28.21 -0.91 14.06
CA SER A 172 28.42 0.51 13.76
C SER A 172 29.14 0.71 12.42
N GLY A 173 29.12 1.93 11.89
CA GLY A 173 29.84 2.33 10.66
C GLY A 173 28.97 3.01 9.63
N HIS A 174 29.41 2.95 8.36
CA HIS A 174 28.80 3.62 7.20
C HIS A 174 28.08 2.63 6.25
N ARG A 175 27.52 1.56 6.78
CA ARG A 175 26.88 0.50 5.99
C ARG A 175 25.39 0.78 5.70
N GLY A 176 25.01 2.05 5.59
CA GLY A 176 23.72 2.48 5.06
C GLY A 176 23.77 2.65 3.54
N THR A 177 22.62 2.64 2.87
CA THR A 177 22.51 2.85 1.42
C THR A 177 22.92 4.27 0.98
N CYS A 178 22.99 5.23 1.90
CA CYS A 178 23.54 6.58 1.72
C CYS A 178 24.82 6.81 2.54
N GLU A 179 25.43 5.75 3.07
CA GLU A 179 26.67 5.81 3.83
C GLU A 179 26.60 6.69 5.10
N SER A 180 25.41 6.97 5.63
CA SER A 180 25.29 7.67 6.91
C SER A 180 25.88 6.85 8.04
N TYR A 181 26.65 7.52 8.92
CA TYR A 181 27.17 6.86 10.11
C TYR A 181 26.04 6.48 11.07
N PHE A 182 26.17 5.30 11.67
CA PHE A 182 25.30 4.86 12.76
C PHE A 182 26.05 3.96 13.75
N ASN A 183 25.51 3.82 14.95
CA ASN A 183 25.92 2.82 15.93
C ASN A 183 24.67 2.28 16.64
N ALA A 184 24.22 1.11 16.21
CA ALA A 184 23.02 0.47 16.74
C ALA A 184 23.18 0.04 18.20
N GLY A 185 24.40 -0.35 18.62
CA GLY A 185 24.67 -0.81 19.98
C GLY A 185 24.42 0.27 21.04
N VAL A 186 24.74 1.52 20.75
CA VAL A 186 24.54 2.67 21.65
C VAL A 186 23.38 3.58 21.20
N ARG A 187 22.58 3.14 20.25
CA ARG A 187 21.41 3.88 19.77
C ARG A 187 21.76 5.27 19.22
N TYR A 188 22.77 5.33 18.37
CA TYR A 188 23.29 6.58 17.80
C TYR A 188 23.06 6.63 16.29
N PHE A 189 22.13 7.49 15.85
CA PHE A 189 21.75 7.68 14.46
C PHE A 189 21.74 9.18 14.11
N PRO A 190 22.94 9.79 13.95
CA PRO A 190 23.07 11.24 13.86
C PRO A 190 22.43 11.85 12.61
N ALA A 191 22.22 11.04 11.55
CA ALA A 191 21.58 11.52 10.33
C ALA A 191 20.07 11.79 10.46
N VAL A 192 19.42 11.36 11.60
CA VAL A 192 18.00 11.70 11.86
C VAL A 192 17.80 12.89 12.78
N PRO A 193 18.44 13.27 13.82
CA PRO A 193 19.36 12.77 14.82
C PRO A 193 18.62 12.04 15.99
N TYR A 194 18.81 10.74 16.08
CA TYR A 194 18.32 9.92 17.20
C TYR A 194 19.47 9.49 18.09
N PHE A 195 19.20 9.48 19.40
CA PHE A 195 20.15 9.16 20.46
C PHE A 195 19.52 8.20 21.47
N THR A 196 20.30 7.68 22.42
CA THR A 196 19.91 6.63 23.38
C THR A 196 18.54 6.85 24.04
N PHE A 197 18.16 8.10 24.35
CA PHE A 197 16.89 8.40 25.00
C PHE A 197 15.68 8.38 24.04
N ASP A 198 15.91 8.32 22.74
CA ASP A 198 14.86 8.29 21.73
C ASP A 198 14.34 6.86 21.48
N PHE A 199 14.81 5.89 22.28
CA PHE A 199 14.45 4.47 22.17
C PHE A 199 13.83 3.93 23.47
N ASN A 200 13.01 2.87 23.33
CA ASN A 200 12.22 2.26 24.40
C ASN A 200 13.01 1.27 25.28
N ASP A 201 14.31 1.12 25.10
CA ASP A 201 15.13 0.18 25.88
C ASP A 201 14.96 0.29 27.41
N ARG A 202 14.61 1.48 27.92
CA ARG A 202 14.40 1.70 29.36
C ARG A 202 13.02 1.27 29.87
N ILE A 203 12.02 1.24 28.98
CA ILE A 203 10.64 0.91 29.37
C ILE A 203 10.28 -0.54 29.04
N CYS A 204 10.97 -1.18 28.10
CA CYS A 204 10.87 -2.61 27.90
C CYS A 204 11.34 -3.34 29.17
N LYS A 205 10.55 -4.31 29.62
CA LYS A 205 10.79 -5.04 30.87
C LYS A 205 11.16 -6.51 30.65
N THR A 206 11.30 -6.95 29.38
CA THR A 206 11.75 -8.31 29.09
C THR A 206 13.27 -8.44 29.31
N PRO A 207 13.75 -9.60 29.76
CA PRO A 207 15.19 -9.84 29.94
C PRO A 207 16.02 -9.65 28.66
N SER A 208 15.49 -10.07 27.52
CA SER A 208 16.15 -9.92 26.21
C SER A 208 16.09 -8.49 25.65
N GLY A 209 15.12 -7.68 26.10
CA GLY A 209 14.74 -6.40 25.48
C GLY A 209 13.92 -6.58 24.19
N ASP A 210 13.62 -7.82 23.79
CA ASP A 210 12.76 -8.16 22.66
C ASP A 210 11.36 -8.55 23.13
N ILE A 211 10.39 -8.63 22.20
CA ILE A 211 9.06 -9.16 22.48
C ILE A 211 9.18 -10.65 22.76
N GLU A 212 8.87 -11.09 23.97
CA GLU A 212 8.87 -12.50 24.37
C GLU A 212 7.46 -13.09 24.41
N ASN A 213 6.45 -12.24 24.56
CA ASN A 213 5.04 -12.64 24.56
C ASN A 213 4.20 -11.70 23.69
N TYR A 214 3.81 -12.15 22.52
CA TYR A 214 2.97 -11.40 21.57
C TYR A 214 1.51 -11.24 22.02
N SER A 215 1.08 -11.91 23.10
CA SER A 215 -0.22 -11.68 23.73
C SER A 215 -0.21 -10.55 24.77
N ASP A 216 0.99 -10.06 25.15
CA ASP A 216 1.15 -8.93 26.07
C ASP A 216 1.26 -7.61 25.26
N PRO A 217 0.24 -6.75 25.27
CA PRO A 217 0.24 -5.52 24.51
C PRO A 217 1.32 -4.51 24.98
N ILE A 218 1.83 -4.65 26.22
CA ILE A 218 2.89 -3.79 26.75
C ILE A 218 4.22 -4.18 26.11
N GLN A 219 4.53 -5.49 26.07
CA GLN A 219 5.74 -5.96 25.40
C GLN A 219 5.69 -5.65 23.89
N VAL A 220 4.56 -5.91 23.24
CA VAL A 220 4.37 -5.70 21.81
C VAL A 220 4.65 -4.25 21.39
N ARG A 221 4.41 -3.26 22.29
CA ARG A 221 4.55 -1.82 21.96
C ARG A 221 5.72 -1.10 22.67
N ASN A 222 6.45 -1.79 23.51
CA ASN A 222 7.56 -1.18 24.25
C ASN A 222 8.87 -1.95 24.10
N CYS A 223 8.85 -3.13 23.47
CA CYS A 223 10.04 -3.97 23.28
C CYS A 223 10.35 -4.14 21.82
N ARG A 224 11.56 -4.53 21.50
CA ARG A 224 12.06 -4.68 20.14
C ARG A 224 11.33 -5.80 19.40
N LEU A 225 10.84 -5.49 18.21
CA LEU A 225 10.36 -6.47 17.25
C LEU A 225 11.58 -7.13 16.59
N SER A 226 11.80 -8.43 16.83
CA SER A 226 12.89 -9.20 16.18
C SER A 226 14.27 -8.52 16.25
N GLY A 227 14.59 -7.90 17.39
CA GLY A 227 15.87 -7.22 17.61
C GLY A 227 15.99 -5.81 17.01
N LEU A 228 14.98 -5.31 16.30
CA LEU A 228 14.98 -3.95 15.72
C LEU A 228 14.87 -2.89 16.82
N VAL A 229 15.73 -1.87 16.82
CA VAL A 229 15.76 -0.89 17.90
C VAL A 229 14.52 0.01 17.88
N ASP A 230 13.72 -0.13 18.91
CA ASP A 230 12.36 0.39 19.02
C ASP A 230 12.35 1.86 19.41
N LEU A 231 11.69 2.73 18.63
CA LEU A 231 11.62 4.17 18.83
C LEU A 231 10.64 4.54 19.96
N ALA A 232 11.01 5.50 20.78
CA ALA A 232 10.16 6.05 21.85
C ALA A 232 9.16 7.09 21.30
N GLN A 233 8.15 6.65 20.53
CA GLN A 233 7.17 7.56 19.94
C GLN A 233 6.29 8.30 20.97
N SER A 234 6.38 7.94 22.25
CA SER A 234 5.79 8.75 23.35
C SER A 234 6.47 10.11 23.52
N ARG A 235 7.71 10.27 23.01
CA ARG A 235 8.47 11.51 23.06
C ARG A 235 8.09 12.44 21.92
N GLU A 236 7.96 13.72 22.25
CA GLU A 236 7.53 14.75 21.30
C GLU A 236 8.56 15.02 20.20
N ASP A 237 9.84 14.98 20.52
CA ASP A 237 10.95 15.15 19.57
C ASP A 237 11.03 13.99 18.57
N VAL A 238 10.77 12.74 19.00
CA VAL A 238 10.68 11.57 18.12
C VAL A 238 9.49 11.70 17.16
N ARG A 239 8.31 12.05 17.68
CA ARG A 239 7.11 12.30 16.84
C ARG A 239 7.35 13.39 15.80
N SER A 240 8.02 14.47 16.19
CA SER A 240 8.31 15.60 15.28
C SER A 240 9.28 15.22 14.17
N LYS A 241 10.30 14.41 14.45
CA LYS A 241 11.23 13.88 13.43
C LYS A 241 10.51 12.95 12.45
N ILE A 242 9.66 12.05 12.95
CA ILE A 242 8.82 11.17 12.10
C ILE A 242 7.88 12.00 11.22
N ALA A 243 7.15 12.96 11.81
CA ALA A 243 6.27 13.84 11.05
C ALA A 243 7.03 14.69 10.02
N GLY A 244 8.25 15.13 10.34
CA GLY A 244 9.14 15.82 9.40
C GLY A 244 9.47 14.98 8.18
N TYR A 245 9.79 13.70 8.36
CA TYR A 245 10.00 12.76 7.26
C TYR A 245 8.74 12.60 6.39
N MET A 246 7.58 12.37 7.02
CA MET A 246 6.32 12.23 6.28
C MET A 246 5.94 13.51 5.53
N ASN A 247 6.17 14.69 6.14
CA ASN A 247 5.90 15.99 5.51
C ASN A 247 6.82 16.24 4.31
N HIS A 248 8.11 15.86 4.40
CA HIS A 248 9.00 15.92 3.26
C HIS A 248 8.49 15.09 2.07
N LEU A 249 7.99 13.89 2.32
CA LEU A 249 7.38 13.05 1.28
C LEU A 249 6.10 13.67 0.69
N ILE A 250 5.26 14.29 1.52
CA ILE A 250 4.06 15.03 1.07
C ILE A 250 4.45 16.21 0.18
N ASP A 251 5.48 16.95 0.55
CA ASP A 251 5.99 18.09 -0.24
C ASP A 251 6.47 17.64 -1.63
N LEU A 252 7.01 16.41 -1.75
CA LEU A 252 7.35 15.78 -3.02
C LEU A 252 6.11 15.32 -3.82
N GLY A 253 4.93 15.24 -3.20
CA GLY A 253 3.67 14.86 -3.86
C GLY A 253 3.15 13.46 -3.53
N VAL A 254 3.65 12.82 -2.47
CA VAL A 254 3.12 11.54 -1.97
C VAL A 254 1.68 11.71 -1.48
N ALA A 255 0.79 10.79 -1.85
CA ALA A 255 -0.65 10.84 -1.56
C ALA A 255 -1.02 10.18 -0.22
N GLY A 256 -0.12 9.37 0.35
CA GLY A 256 -0.42 8.67 1.60
C GLY A 256 0.63 7.65 1.99
N PHE A 257 0.35 6.91 3.06
CA PHE A 257 1.32 6.04 3.71
C PHE A 257 0.71 4.71 4.14
N ARG A 258 1.44 3.62 3.94
CA ARG A 258 1.35 2.42 4.74
C ARG A 258 2.21 2.64 5.98
N ILE A 259 1.64 2.52 7.15
CA ILE A 259 2.42 2.54 8.40
C ILE A 259 2.85 1.11 8.71
N ASP A 260 4.13 0.85 8.52
CA ASP A 260 4.76 -0.43 8.83
C ASP A 260 4.73 -0.71 10.33
N ALA A 261 4.54 -1.97 10.72
CA ALA A 261 4.58 -2.43 12.09
C ALA A 261 3.70 -1.59 13.06
N SER A 262 2.58 -1.03 12.60
CA SER A 262 1.74 -0.13 13.40
C SER A 262 1.13 -0.81 14.63
N LYS A 263 1.00 -2.14 14.65
CA LYS A 263 0.64 -2.95 15.81
C LYS A 263 1.60 -2.69 17.00
N HIS A 264 2.85 -2.36 16.70
CA HIS A 264 3.93 -2.15 17.66
C HIS A 264 4.05 -0.71 18.16
N ILE A 265 3.21 0.19 17.66
CA ILE A 265 3.13 1.60 18.11
C ILE A 265 1.86 1.80 18.92
N TRP A 266 1.91 2.57 20.01
CA TRP A 266 0.73 2.93 20.78
C TRP A 266 -0.23 3.76 19.90
N PRO A 267 -1.54 3.46 19.86
CA PRO A 267 -2.50 4.20 19.03
C PRO A 267 -2.50 5.71 19.31
N LYS A 268 -2.31 6.13 20.57
CA LYS A 268 -2.19 7.53 20.93
C LYS A 268 -0.99 8.22 20.27
N ASP A 269 0.10 7.48 20.09
CA ASP A 269 1.34 8.01 19.51
C ASP A 269 1.24 8.10 17.99
N ILE A 270 0.61 7.12 17.35
CA ILE A 270 0.24 7.21 15.92
C ILE A 270 -0.63 8.45 15.69
N ASN A 271 -1.68 8.65 16.48
CA ASN A 271 -2.56 9.80 16.36
C ASN A 271 -1.80 11.14 16.57
N ALA A 272 -0.89 11.19 17.53
CA ALA A 272 -0.07 12.37 17.78
C ALA A 272 0.91 12.65 16.63
N ILE A 273 1.51 11.64 16.01
CA ILE A 273 2.33 11.78 14.80
C ILE A 273 1.46 12.30 13.65
N LEU A 274 0.33 11.64 13.36
CA LEU A 274 -0.54 12.00 12.25
C LEU A 274 -1.17 13.39 12.38
N SER A 275 -1.37 13.88 13.60
CA SER A 275 -1.82 15.26 13.83
C SER A 275 -0.81 16.33 13.41
N LYS A 276 0.49 15.98 13.33
CA LYS A 276 1.59 16.84 12.88
C LYS A 276 1.86 16.74 11.38
N VAL A 277 1.25 15.77 10.72
CA VAL A 277 1.41 15.57 9.28
C VAL A 277 0.58 16.61 8.51
N ASN A 278 1.18 17.24 7.53
CA ASN A 278 0.59 18.27 6.70
C ASN A 278 -0.57 17.74 5.83
N ASN A 279 -1.38 18.66 5.31
CA ASN A 279 -2.26 18.38 4.19
C ASN A 279 -1.44 18.11 2.92
N LEU A 280 -2.04 17.40 1.96
CA LEU A 280 -1.41 17.06 0.70
C LEU A 280 -1.01 18.31 -0.11
N ASN A 281 0.03 18.15 -0.93
CA ASN A 281 0.57 19.20 -1.79
C ASN A 281 -0.47 19.64 -2.82
N THR A 282 -0.85 20.93 -2.79
CA THR A 282 -1.91 21.50 -3.64
C THR A 282 -1.56 21.58 -5.13
N ARG A 283 -0.32 21.25 -5.52
CA ARG A 283 0.04 21.09 -6.93
C ARG A 283 -0.74 19.97 -7.61
N TRP A 284 -1.08 18.89 -6.86
CA TRP A 284 -1.74 17.69 -7.39
C TRP A 284 -3.07 17.38 -6.71
N PHE A 285 -3.28 17.87 -5.48
CA PHE A 285 -4.41 17.49 -4.66
C PHE A 285 -5.26 18.72 -4.28
N THR A 286 -6.54 18.50 -4.02
CA THR A 286 -7.44 19.55 -3.54
C THR A 286 -6.95 20.13 -2.23
N LYS A 287 -7.00 21.47 -2.09
CA LYS A 287 -6.62 22.18 -0.85
C LYS A 287 -7.35 21.58 0.36
N GLY A 288 -6.60 21.28 1.41
CA GLY A 288 -7.12 20.69 2.65
C GLY A 288 -7.25 19.17 2.65
N SER A 289 -6.94 18.48 1.53
CA SER A 289 -6.95 17.02 1.49
C SER A 289 -5.89 16.46 2.43
N ARG A 290 -6.30 15.46 3.22
CA ARG A 290 -5.39 14.72 4.13
C ARG A 290 -4.76 13.54 3.41
N PRO A 291 -3.54 13.14 3.77
CA PRO A 291 -2.93 11.91 3.25
C PRO A 291 -3.78 10.68 3.60
N PHE A 292 -3.84 9.75 2.66
CA PHE A 292 -4.47 8.46 2.89
C PHE A 292 -3.55 7.59 3.76
N ILE A 293 -4.04 7.16 4.91
CA ILE A 293 -3.27 6.37 5.87
C ILE A 293 -3.89 4.98 6.02
N TYR A 294 -3.08 3.95 5.84
CA TYR A 294 -3.44 2.60 6.20
C TYR A 294 -2.33 1.93 7.02
N GLN A 295 -2.74 1.09 7.94
CA GLN A 295 -1.89 0.57 9.00
C GLN A 295 -1.73 -0.94 8.83
N GLU A 296 -0.51 -1.41 9.00
CA GLU A 296 -0.27 -2.84 9.13
C GLU A 296 -0.63 -3.31 10.54
N VAL A 297 -1.70 -4.08 10.62
CA VAL A 297 -2.16 -4.73 11.86
C VAL A 297 -2.21 -6.23 11.58
N GLY A 298 -1.17 -6.95 11.94
CA GLY A 298 -1.15 -8.41 11.85
C GLY A 298 -2.10 -9.01 12.89
N GLU A 299 -3.05 -9.83 12.44
CA GLU A 299 -3.86 -10.65 13.34
C GLU A 299 -3.29 -12.07 13.40
N SER A 300 -3.23 -12.62 14.62
CA SER A 300 -2.70 -13.97 14.86
C SER A 300 -3.75 -15.08 14.67
N ASN A 301 -5.01 -14.76 14.36
CA ASN A 301 -6.09 -15.73 14.27
C ASN A 301 -6.34 -16.16 12.83
N ASN A 302 -6.03 -17.44 12.55
CA ASN A 302 -6.29 -18.10 11.28
C ASN A 302 -7.79 -18.26 10.94
N ASP A 303 -8.70 -17.92 11.85
CA ASP A 303 -10.14 -18.19 11.72
C ASP A 303 -10.87 -17.16 10.85
N LEU A 304 -10.24 -16.03 10.51
CA LEU A 304 -10.83 -14.93 9.71
C LEU A 304 -10.90 -15.19 8.20
N ILE A 305 -10.39 -16.33 7.72
CA ILE A 305 -10.18 -16.59 6.29
C ILE A 305 -11.49 -16.89 5.53
N MET A 306 -12.60 -17.18 6.22
CA MET A 306 -13.84 -17.67 5.60
C MET A 306 -14.94 -16.63 5.46
N SER A 307 -14.71 -15.40 5.87
CA SER A 307 -15.79 -14.41 5.98
C SER A 307 -15.38 -13.03 5.45
N LEU A 308 -16.23 -12.44 4.62
CA LEU A 308 -16.03 -11.12 4.04
C LEU A 308 -17.17 -10.19 4.45
N GLY A 309 -16.82 -9.06 5.07
CA GLY A 309 -17.73 -7.98 5.38
C GLY A 309 -18.01 -7.77 6.87
N GLU A 310 -18.68 -6.67 7.17
CA GLU A 310 -18.95 -6.18 8.52
C GLU A 310 -19.80 -7.16 9.35
N ASN A 311 -20.66 -7.94 8.71
CA ASN A 311 -21.50 -8.97 9.36
C ASN A 311 -20.68 -10.12 9.99
N TRP A 312 -19.39 -10.19 9.68
CA TRP A 312 -18.46 -11.20 10.17
C TRP A 312 -17.43 -10.63 11.14
N SER A 313 -17.75 -9.50 11.76
CA SER A 313 -16.86 -8.78 12.69
C SER A 313 -15.56 -8.25 12.06
N LEU A 314 -15.51 -8.15 10.73
CA LEU A 314 -14.42 -7.42 10.07
C LEU A 314 -14.67 -5.91 10.21
N MET A 315 -13.59 -5.13 10.05
CA MET A 315 -13.69 -3.69 10.13
C MET A 315 -14.60 -3.12 9.03
N PRO A 316 -15.15 -1.89 9.22
CA PRO A 316 -15.98 -1.24 8.21
C PRO A 316 -15.30 -1.20 6.85
N SER A 317 -16.08 -1.45 5.79
CA SER A 317 -15.57 -1.53 4.40
C SER A 317 -14.77 -0.31 3.97
N ASP A 318 -15.18 0.89 4.42
CA ASP A 318 -14.47 2.15 4.16
C ASP A 318 -13.17 2.32 4.97
N LYS A 319 -12.85 1.35 5.83
CA LYS A 319 -11.67 1.30 6.71
C LYS A 319 -10.74 0.14 6.38
N ALA A 320 -11.01 -0.63 5.34
CA ALA A 320 -10.29 -1.86 5.02
C ALA A 320 -9.49 -1.76 3.73
N ILE A 321 -8.22 -2.20 3.76
CA ILE A 321 -7.44 -2.57 2.59
C ILE A 321 -7.47 -4.09 2.47
N VAL A 322 -7.90 -4.59 1.31
CA VAL A 322 -8.10 -6.02 1.05
C VAL A 322 -7.08 -6.52 0.02
N PHE A 323 -6.46 -7.65 0.31
CA PHE A 323 -5.47 -8.26 -0.58
C PHE A 323 -5.45 -9.79 -0.44
N VAL A 324 -5.00 -10.49 -1.46
CA VAL A 324 -4.82 -11.95 -1.45
C VAL A 324 -3.50 -12.32 -0.81
N ASP A 325 -2.43 -11.62 -1.21
CA ASP A 325 -1.09 -11.78 -0.65
C ASP A 325 -0.37 -10.44 -0.50
N ASN A 326 0.70 -10.46 0.28
CA ASN A 326 1.65 -9.35 0.43
C ASN A 326 3.09 -9.88 0.39
N HIS A 327 4.06 -8.98 0.52
CA HIS A 327 5.47 -9.33 0.46
C HIS A 327 5.96 -10.25 1.58
N ASP A 328 5.29 -10.25 2.75
CA ASP A 328 5.60 -11.13 3.88
C ASP A 328 4.98 -12.51 3.69
N ASN A 329 3.64 -12.58 3.58
CA ASN A 329 2.94 -13.86 3.60
C ASN A 329 3.18 -14.71 2.36
N GLN A 330 3.53 -14.13 1.20
CA GLN A 330 3.95 -14.91 0.04
C GLN A 330 5.29 -15.67 0.26
N ARG A 331 6.04 -15.30 1.31
CA ARG A 331 7.30 -15.91 1.75
C ARG A 331 7.17 -16.72 3.03
N GLY A 332 5.94 -16.88 3.52
CA GLY A 332 5.65 -17.64 4.73
C GLY A 332 5.78 -16.83 6.03
N HIS A 333 5.99 -15.50 5.93
CA HIS A 333 5.95 -14.62 7.10
C HIS A 333 4.51 -14.11 7.34
N GLY A 334 4.21 -13.72 8.57
CA GLY A 334 2.89 -13.20 8.93
C GLY A 334 1.77 -14.25 8.93
N ALA A 335 0.53 -13.77 8.84
CA ALA A 335 -0.66 -14.61 8.94
C ALA A 335 -0.88 -15.46 7.67
N GLY A 336 -1.33 -16.69 7.85
CA GLY A 336 -1.75 -17.61 6.79
C GLY A 336 -0.66 -18.54 6.25
N GLY A 337 0.62 -18.25 6.47
CA GLY A 337 1.73 -19.13 6.13
C GLY A 337 1.62 -19.76 4.73
N ALA A 338 1.85 -21.08 4.62
CA ALA A 338 1.83 -21.81 3.35
C ALA A 338 0.45 -21.93 2.68
N SER A 339 -0.63 -21.56 3.34
CA SER A 339 -2.00 -21.62 2.79
C SER A 339 -2.34 -20.44 1.87
N ILE A 340 -1.46 -19.43 1.77
CA ILE A 340 -1.67 -18.24 0.96
C ILE A 340 -1.52 -18.56 -0.53
N PHE A 341 -2.49 -18.15 -1.34
CA PHE A 341 -2.36 -18.20 -2.79
C PHE A 341 -1.46 -17.06 -3.27
N THR A 342 -0.43 -17.44 -4.02
CA THR A 342 0.54 -16.52 -4.60
C THR A 342 0.71 -16.80 -6.09
N PHE A 343 1.57 -16.05 -6.76
CA PHE A 343 1.90 -16.28 -8.16
C PHE A 343 2.47 -17.68 -8.45
N TRP A 344 2.95 -18.41 -7.45
CA TRP A 344 3.37 -19.81 -7.58
C TRP A 344 2.21 -20.77 -7.89
N ASN A 345 0.98 -20.37 -7.53
CA ASN A 345 -0.25 -21.08 -7.85
C ASN A 345 -1.13 -20.23 -8.80
N PRO A 346 -0.70 -19.93 -10.03
CA PRO A 346 -1.23 -18.83 -10.83
C PRO A 346 -2.72 -18.98 -11.16
N ARG A 347 -3.24 -20.21 -11.28
CA ARG A 347 -4.67 -20.44 -11.54
C ARG A 347 -5.52 -20.01 -10.34
N LEU A 348 -5.21 -20.49 -9.14
CA LEU A 348 -5.96 -20.20 -7.93
C LEU A 348 -5.78 -18.73 -7.52
N TYR A 349 -4.57 -18.20 -7.67
CA TYR A 349 -4.26 -16.80 -7.41
C TYR A 349 -5.13 -15.85 -8.27
N LYS A 350 -5.20 -16.09 -9.59
CA LYS A 350 -6.04 -15.28 -10.49
C LYS A 350 -7.53 -15.35 -10.12
N MET A 351 -8.01 -16.52 -9.68
CA MET A 351 -9.39 -16.67 -9.21
C MET A 351 -9.62 -15.88 -7.92
N ALA A 352 -8.72 -15.96 -6.96
CA ALA A 352 -8.83 -15.25 -5.68
C ALA A 352 -8.76 -13.73 -5.87
N VAL A 353 -7.80 -13.23 -6.67
CA VAL A 353 -7.67 -11.81 -6.98
C VAL A 353 -8.89 -11.31 -7.78
N GLY A 354 -9.37 -12.07 -8.76
CA GLY A 354 -10.58 -11.74 -9.51
C GLY A 354 -11.82 -11.63 -8.63
N PHE A 355 -11.99 -12.55 -7.68
CA PHE A 355 -13.06 -12.48 -6.68
C PHE A 355 -12.91 -11.26 -5.77
N MET A 356 -11.70 -11.00 -5.27
CA MET A 356 -11.41 -9.82 -4.44
C MET A 356 -11.77 -8.51 -5.15
N LEU A 357 -11.37 -8.38 -6.43
CA LEU A 357 -11.64 -7.17 -7.24
C LEU A 357 -13.12 -6.99 -7.55
N ALA A 358 -13.88 -8.08 -7.71
CA ALA A 358 -15.32 -8.05 -7.94
C ALA A 358 -16.13 -7.78 -6.66
N HIS A 359 -15.58 -8.04 -5.48
CA HIS A 359 -16.29 -7.92 -4.22
C HIS A 359 -16.27 -6.46 -3.71
N PRO A 360 -17.40 -5.88 -3.26
CA PRO A 360 -17.51 -4.47 -2.91
C PRO A 360 -16.90 -4.09 -1.55
N TYR A 361 -16.29 -5.03 -0.84
CA TYR A 361 -15.69 -4.79 0.47
C TYR A 361 -14.26 -4.26 0.34
N GLY A 362 -14.00 -3.09 0.95
CA GLY A 362 -12.69 -2.51 1.11
C GLY A 362 -12.07 -1.87 -0.14
N PHE A 363 -10.86 -1.34 0.02
CA PHE A 363 -9.99 -0.92 -1.07
C PHE A 363 -9.06 -2.08 -1.43
N THR A 364 -8.96 -2.40 -2.70
CA THR A 364 -8.18 -3.55 -3.13
C THR A 364 -6.71 -3.21 -3.36
N ARG A 365 -5.81 -4.11 -2.94
CA ARG A 365 -4.38 -4.02 -3.23
C ARG A 365 -3.88 -5.31 -3.85
N ILE A 366 -3.16 -5.18 -4.96
CA ILE A 366 -2.50 -6.27 -5.68
C ILE A 366 -1.00 -6.10 -5.49
N ILE A 367 -0.25 -7.18 -5.21
CA ILE A 367 1.21 -7.12 -5.22
C ILE A 367 1.74 -7.46 -6.62
N SER A 368 2.86 -6.83 -6.99
CA SER A 368 3.70 -7.21 -8.12
C SER A 368 5.02 -7.72 -7.58
N SER A 369 5.24 -8.99 -7.78
CA SER A 369 6.32 -9.78 -7.17
C SER A 369 7.48 -10.03 -8.13
N TYR A 370 8.49 -10.73 -7.63
CA TYR A 370 9.58 -11.31 -8.42
C TYR A 370 9.78 -12.79 -8.06
N ARG A 371 10.45 -13.53 -8.94
CA ARG A 371 10.79 -14.93 -8.71
C ARG A 371 12.10 -15.05 -7.93
N TRP A 372 12.15 -16.03 -7.02
CA TRP A 372 13.35 -16.42 -6.31
C TRP A 372 13.48 -17.95 -6.31
N PRO A 373 14.70 -18.51 -6.13
CA PRO A 373 14.91 -19.96 -6.05
C PRO A 373 14.39 -20.51 -4.72
N ARG A 374 13.12 -20.97 -4.70
CA ARG A 374 12.51 -21.55 -3.48
C ARG A 374 13.20 -22.85 -3.11
N ASP A 375 13.46 -23.02 -1.81
CA ASP A 375 13.92 -24.28 -1.20
C ASP A 375 13.00 -24.64 -0.03
N ILE A 376 11.98 -25.46 -0.32
CA ILE A 376 10.97 -25.81 0.67
C ILE A 376 11.43 -27.03 1.49
N GLN A 377 11.79 -26.82 2.74
CA GLN A 377 12.13 -27.86 3.70
C GLN A 377 11.19 -27.80 4.90
N HIS A 378 10.55 -28.93 5.23
CA HIS A 378 9.57 -29.03 6.33
C HIS A 378 8.47 -27.96 6.30
N GLY A 379 8.02 -27.61 5.09
CA GLY A 379 6.97 -26.60 4.87
C GLY A 379 7.41 -25.14 4.96
N LYS A 380 8.71 -24.88 5.18
CA LYS A 380 9.31 -23.54 5.20
C LYS A 380 10.23 -23.35 4.00
N ASP A 381 10.19 -22.18 3.39
CA ASP A 381 11.13 -21.77 2.34
C ASP A 381 12.43 -21.26 2.99
N LEU A 382 13.54 -21.95 2.78
CA LEU A 382 14.85 -21.54 3.30
C LEU A 382 15.42 -20.33 2.55
N ASN A 383 14.86 -20.01 1.39
CA ASN A 383 15.23 -18.86 0.57
C ASN A 383 14.20 -17.72 0.65
N ASP A 384 13.40 -17.67 1.70
CA ASP A 384 12.40 -16.61 1.96
C ASP A 384 13.00 -15.20 2.06
N TRP A 385 14.29 -15.11 2.32
CA TRP A 385 15.08 -13.87 2.43
C TRP A 385 15.50 -13.26 1.09
N VAL A 386 15.50 -14.00 0.00
CA VAL A 386 16.09 -13.60 -1.27
C VAL A 386 15.51 -12.27 -1.76
N GLY A 387 16.40 -11.30 -2.01
CA GLY A 387 16.06 -9.96 -2.50
C GLY A 387 15.59 -9.94 -3.95
N PRO A 388 15.30 -8.74 -4.51
CA PRO A 388 14.84 -8.59 -5.89
C PRO A 388 15.88 -9.02 -6.91
N PRO A 389 15.49 -9.28 -8.16
CA PRO A 389 16.45 -9.52 -9.25
C PRO A 389 17.51 -8.42 -9.31
N SER A 390 18.76 -8.79 -9.08
CA SER A 390 19.87 -7.85 -8.96
C SER A 390 21.05 -8.25 -9.81
N ASN A 391 21.88 -7.27 -10.15
CA ASN A 391 23.20 -7.45 -10.73
C ASN A 391 24.19 -7.88 -9.64
N SER A 392 25.40 -8.29 -10.04
CA SER A 392 26.45 -8.72 -9.10
C SER A 392 26.93 -7.63 -8.13
N ASP A 393 26.74 -6.35 -8.48
CA ASP A 393 27.03 -5.19 -7.64
C ASP A 393 25.91 -4.84 -6.65
N GLY A 394 24.80 -5.59 -6.66
CA GLY A 394 23.64 -5.37 -5.80
C GLY A 394 22.62 -4.34 -6.33
N THR A 395 22.85 -3.74 -7.49
CA THR A 395 21.84 -2.89 -8.14
C THR A 395 20.68 -3.71 -8.68
N ILE A 396 19.46 -3.19 -8.58
CA ILE A 396 18.24 -3.86 -9.05
C ILE A 396 18.24 -3.89 -10.59
N LYS A 397 17.95 -5.08 -11.17
CA LYS A 397 17.74 -5.23 -12.61
C LYS A 397 16.46 -4.49 -13.05
N PRO A 398 16.50 -3.81 -14.22
CA PRO A 398 15.32 -3.15 -14.76
C PRO A 398 14.15 -4.12 -14.98
N VAL A 399 12.94 -3.60 -14.85
CA VAL A 399 11.73 -4.33 -15.23
C VAL A 399 11.54 -4.22 -16.74
N THR A 400 11.94 -5.25 -17.47
CA THR A 400 11.72 -5.30 -18.92
C THR A 400 10.33 -5.80 -19.23
N ILE A 401 9.70 -5.23 -20.26
CA ILE A 401 8.40 -5.66 -20.73
C ILE A 401 8.57 -6.38 -22.07
N ASN A 402 8.15 -7.63 -22.12
CA ASN A 402 8.17 -8.46 -23.32
C ASN A 402 7.05 -8.06 -24.30
N PRO A 403 7.12 -8.45 -25.57
CA PRO A 403 6.08 -8.13 -26.57
C PRO A 403 4.68 -8.63 -26.21
N ASP A 404 4.57 -9.70 -25.42
CA ASP A 404 3.30 -10.25 -24.91
C ASP A 404 2.75 -9.51 -23.69
N GLY A 405 3.45 -8.46 -23.23
CA GLY A 405 3.09 -7.67 -22.05
C GLY A 405 3.55 -8.27 -20.70
N SER A 406 4.16 -9.45 -20.71
CA SER A 406 4.77 -10.04 -19.49
C SER A 406 6.05 -9.31 -19.10
N CYS A 407 6.49 -9.51 -17.86
CA CYS A 407 7.76 -8.96 -17.39
C CYS A 407 8.90 -9.96 -17.53
N GLY A 408 10.09 -9.43 -17.85
CA GLY A 408 11.35 -10.17 -17.90
C GLY A 408 12.22 -9.96 -16.66
N ASN A 409 13.47 -10.41 -16.74
CA ASN A 409 14.49 -10.26 -15.70
C ASN A 409 14.11 -10.83 -14.31
N GLY A 410 13.21 -11.81 -14.25
CA GLY A 410 12.77 -12.42 -12.98
C GLY A 410 11.58 -11.74 -12.32
N TRP A 411 11.07 -10.64 -12.87
CA TRP A 411 9.85 -9.97 -12.42
C TRP A 411 8.60 -10.73 -12.87
N VAL A 412 7.56 -10.79 -12.03
CA VAL A 412 6.31 -11.54 -12.30
C VAL A 412 5.22 -10.64 -12.88
N CYS A 413 5.03 -9.46 -12.33
CA CYS A 413 4.05 -8.46 -12.76
C CYS A 413 2.60 -8.98 -12.79
N GLU A 414 2.11 -9.51 -11.68
CA GLU A 414 0.77 -10.10 -11.54
C GLU A 414 -0.34 -9.12 -11.94
N HIS A 415 -0.12 -7.82 -11.67
CA HIS A 415 -1.05 -6.75 -12.04
C HIS A 415 -1.25 -6.62 -13.56
N ARG A 416 -0.30 -7.13 -14.38
CA ARG A 416 -0.38 -7.17 -15.85
C ARG A 416 -1.08 -8.41 -16.41
N TRP A 417 -1.32 -9.42 -15.58
CA TRP A 417 -2.02 -10.62 -16.02
C TRP A 417 -3.43 -10.25 -16.52
N THR A 418 -3.79 -10.69 -17.72
CA THR A 418 -5.03 -10.29 -18.41
C THR A 418 -6.28 -10.42 -17.53
N GLN A 419 -6.36 -11.50 -16.74
CA GLN A 419 -7.50 -11.73 -15.83
C GLN A 419 -7.55 -10.70 -14.72
N ILE A 420 -6.41 -10.30 -14.16
CA ILE A 420 -6.32 -9.31 -13.08
C ILE A 420 -6.59 -7.91 -13.65
N ARG A 421 -5.88 -7.53 -14.70
CA ARG A 421 -6.07 -6.23 -15.37
C ARG A 421 -7.52 -5.94 -15.73
N ASN A 422 -8.17 -6.93 -16.36
CA ASN A 422 -9.57 -6.75 -16.82
C ASN A 422 -10.53 -6.55 -15.65
N MET A 423 -10.25 -7.16 -14.48
CA MET A 423 -11.06 -6.98 -13.28
C MET A 423 -10.80 -5.64 -12.56
N VAL A 424 -9.65 -4.99 -12.75
CA VAL A 424 -9.40 -3.64 -12.21
C VAL A 424 -10.28 -2.60 -12.90
N ILE A 425 -10.58 -2.81 -14.18
CA ILE A 425 -11.41 -1.88 -14.98
C ILE A 425 -12.91 -2.15 -14.76
N PHE A 426 -13.28 -3.38 -14.35
CA PHE A 426 -14.66 -3.79 -14.08
C PHE A 426 -15.24 -3.11 -12.84
#